data_14d83ee306530ee93ea97a94d6ff065a
#
_entry.id   14d83ee306530ee93ea97a94d6ff065a
#
_cell.length_a   1.000
_cell.length_b   1.000
_cell.length_c   1.000
_cell.angle_alpha   90.00
_cell.angle_beta   90.00
_cell.angle_gamma   90.00
#
_symmetry.space_group_name_H-M   'P 1'
#
loop_
_entity.id
_entity.type
_entity.pdbx_description
1 polymer ?
#
loop_
_entity_poly.entity_id
_entity_poly.type
_entity_poly.pdbx_seq_one_letter_code
_entity_poly.pdbx_strand_id
1 'polypeptide(L)'
;SSSKAIAYVGITCEGKNYWGVGMDEDIIKASIHALTVAVNKLPQIAQNDGAQDERLTAMLNFIQNNYQGVTLESMAAQFHLSEPYISKYIKDKSGKTFGEHVAHIRMKRAKTLLKNGNMTVENIADVVGYPSVEHFNRTFKKCFDRTPLQYRNESREKK
;
A
#
# COMPACT_ATOMS: atom_id res chain seq x y z
N SER A 1 42.56 -20.70 -34.65
CA SER A 1 41.22 -20.25 -34.21
C SER A 1 41.02 -20.70 -32.79
N SER A 2 40.95 -19.78 -31.84
CA SER A 2 40.64 -20.13 -30.45
C SER A 2 39.13 -20.46 -30.34
N SER A 3 38.87 -21.63 -29.78
CA SER A 3 37.49 -22.05 -29.47
C SER A 3 37.00 -21.26 -28.24
N LYS A 4 35.82 -20.66 -28.32
CA LYS A 4 35.21 -19.97 -27.20
C LYS A 4 34.21 -20.86 -26.50
N ALA A 5 34.25 -20.90 -25.18
CA ALA A 5 33.26 -21.57 -24.37
C ALA A 5 32.06 -20.62 -24.12
N ILE A 6 30.86 -21.16 -24.16
CA ILE A 6 29.62 -20.44 -23.85
C ILE A 6 29.03 -21.08 -22.59
N ALA A 7 28.76 -20.27 -21.58
CA ALA A 7 28.09 -20.69 -20.37
C ALA A 7 26.71 -20.03 -20.24
N TYR A 8 25.75 -20.81 -19.75
CA TYR A 8 24.39 -20.34 -19.42
C TYR A 8 24.19 -20.53 -17.92
N VAL A 9 23.83 -19.49 -17.21
CA VAL A 9 23.54 -19.54 -15.79
C VAL A 9 22.13 -19.02 -15.51
N GLY A 10 21.34 -19.84 -14.84
CA GLY A 10 20.00 -19.48 -14.40
C GLY A 10 19.98 -19.21 -12.90
N ILE A 11 19.33 -18.14 -12.48
CA ILE A 11 19.06 -17.80 -11.08
C ILE A 11 17.56 -17.76 -10.88
N THR A 12 17.06 -18.42 -9.86
CA THR A 12 15.65 -18.34 -9.45
C THR A 12 15.52 -17.38 -8.26
N CYS A 13 14.68 -16.36 -8.41
CA CYS A 13 14.37 -15.41 -7.35
C CYS A 13 12.86 -15.17 -7.34
N GLU A 14 12.20 -15.34 -6.21
CA GLU A 14 10.75 -15.19 -6.04
C GLU A 14 9.91 -15.96 -7.07
N GLY A 15 10.32 -17.19 -7.39
CA GLY A 15 9.62 -18.03 -8.37
C GLY A 15 9.84 -17.66 -9.83
N LYS A 16 10.68 -16.67 -10.14
CA LYS A 16 11.06 -16.27 -11.51
C LYS A 16 12.50 -16.68 -11.81
N ASN A 17 12.73 -17.07 -13.05
CA ASN A 17 14.04 -17.49 -13.54
C ASN A 17 14.70 -16.37 -14.35
N TYR A 18 15.94 -16.05 -14.01
CA TYR A 18 16.78 -15.06 -14.69
C TYR A 18 17.98 -15.75 -15.29
N TRP A 19 18.19 -15.59 -16.59
CA TRP A 19 19.24 -16.22 -17.34
C TRP A 19 20.33 -15.22 -17.73
N GLY A 20 21.58 -15.59 -17.51
CA GLY A 20 22.75 -14.93 -18.03
C GLY A 20 23.49 -15.83 -19.00
N VAL A 21 24.13 -15.22 -19.99
CA VAL A 21 24.99 -15.88 -20.96
C VAL A 21 26.37 -15.22 -20.91
N GLY A 22 27.41 -16.05 -20.80
CA GLY A 22 28.80 -15.60 -20.84
C GLY A 22 29.56 -16.36 -21.93
N MET A 23 30.51 -15.68 -22.54
CA MET A 23 31.39 -16.25 -23.57
C MET A 23 32.83 -15.87 -23.27
N ASP A 24 33.72 -16.86 -23.17
CA ASP A 24 35.17 -16.64 -22.98
C ASP A 24 35.93 -17.85 -23.53
N GLU A 25 37.23 -17.75 -23.71
CA GLU A 25 38.12 -18.85 -24.05
C GLU A 25 38.25 -19.85 -22.88
N ASP A 26 38.06 -19.35 -21.64
CA ASP A 26 38.05 -20.14 -20.43
C ASP A 26 36.59 -20.31 -19.94
N ILE A 27 36.20 -21.61 -19.73
CA ILE A 27 34.83 -21.94 -19.28
C ILE A 27 34.51 -21.35 -17.90
N ILE A 28 35.48 -21.22 -17.01
CA ILE A 28 35.31 -20.63 -15.69
C ILE A 28 34.98 -19.15 -15.81
N LYS A 29 35.72 -18.40 -16.65
CA LYS A 29 35.46 -17.00 -16.93
C LYS A 29 34.14 -16.80 -17.63
N ALA A 30 33.79 -17.66 -18.60
CA ALA A 30 32.50 -17.64 -19.24
C ALA A 30 31.34 -17.85 -18.24
N SER A 31 31.50 -18.75 -17.26
CA SER A 31 30.51 -19.01 -16.22
C SER A 31 30.36 -17.82 -15.25
N ILE A 32 31.48 -17.20 -14.84
CA ILE A 32 31.47 -15.99 -14.00
C ILE A 32 30.78 -14.83 -14.72
N HIS A 33 31.06 -14.65 -16.01
CA HIS A 33 30.43 -13.62 -16.83
C HIS A 33 28.93 -13.87 -16.95
N ALA A 34 28.49 -15.11 -17.21
CA ALA A 34 27.09 -15.49 -17.27
C ALA A 34 26.37 -15.23 -15.94
N LEU A 35 27.01 -15.56 -14.81
CA LEU A 35 26.49 -15.29 -13.46
C LEU A 35 26.34 -13.79 -13.23
N THR A 36 27.34 -12.99 -13.58
CA THR A 36 27.29 -11.52 -13.45
C THR A 36 26.14 -10.92 -14.25
N VAL A 37 25.93 -11.39 -15.49
CA VAL A 37 24.80 -10.96 -16.34
C VAL A 37 23.46 -11.32 -15.71
N ALA A 38 23.32 -12.52 -15.15
CA ALA A 38 22.09 -12.95 -14.48
C ALA A 38 21.82 -12.14 -13.21
N VAL A 39 22.84 -11.92 -12.37
CA VAL A 39 22.75 -11.12 -11.13
C VAL A 39 22.42 -9.66 -11.44
N ASN A 40 23.00 -9.06 -12.48
CA ASN A 40 22.71 -7.66 -12.86
C ASN A 40 21.26 -7.44 -13.34
N LYS A 41 20.52 -8.52 -13.64
CA LYS A 41 19.09 -8.43 -13.91
C LYS A 41 18.25 -8.38 -12.63
N LEU A 42 18.76 -8.85 -11.50
CA LEU A 42 18.04 -8.85 -10.21
C LEU A 42 17.80 -7.43 -9.64
N PRO A 43 18.79 -6.48 -9.65
CA PRO A 43 18.60 -5.15 -9.09
C PRO A 43 17.54 -4.32 -9.79
N GLN A 44 17.28 -4.55 -11.08
CA GLN A 44 16.22 -3.88 -11.83
C GLN A 44 14.83 -4.26 -11.33
N ILE A 45 14.69 -5.46 -10.77
CA ILE A 45 13.44 -5.96 -10.19
C ILE A 45 13.26 -5.41 -8.78
N ALA A 46 14.33 -5.42 -7.99
CA ALA A 46 14.33 -4.82 -6.66
C ALA A 46 14.06 -3.30 -6.72
N GLN A 47 14.59 -2.60 -7.73
CA GLN A 47 14.29 -1.17 -7.96
C GLN A 47 12.84 -0.95 -8.39
N ASN A 48 12.25 -1.83 -9.20
CA ASN A 48 10.85 -1.72 -9.59
C ASN A 48 9.90 -2.07 -8.44
N ASP A 49 10.22 -3.08 -7.63
CA ASP A 49 9.42 -3.43 -6.46
C ASP A 49 9.57 -2.38 -5.35
N GLY A 50 10.77 -1.84 -5.13
CA GLY A 50 11.00 -0.71 -4.23
C GLY A 50 10.29 0.57 -4.65
N ALA A 51 10.33 0.92 -5.93
CA ALA A 51 9.60 2.07 -6.45
C ALA A 51 8.08 1.89 -6.40
N GLN A 52 7.57 0.66 -6.54
CA GLN A 52 6.15 0.36 -6.38
C GLN A 52 5.72 0.43 -4.91
N ASP A 53 6.52 -0.05 -3.98
CA ASP A 53 6.26 0.06 -2.53
C ASP A 53 6.35 1.52 -2.06
N GLU A 54 7.29 2.31 -2.56
CA GLU A 54 7.38 3.75 -2.30
C GLU A 54 6.15 4.50 -2.82
N ARG A 55 5.66 4.15 -4.01
CA ARG A 55 4.43 4.73 -4.57
C ARG A 55 3.21 4.40 -3.74
N LEU A 56 3.04 3.15 -3.34
CA LEU A 56 1.96 2.74 -2.45
C LEU A 56 2.03 3.49 -1.12
N THR A 57 3.21 3.55 -0.53
CA THR A 57 3.46 4.26 0.73
C THR A 57 3.09 5.74 0.61
N ALA A 58 3.50 6.40 -0.49
CA ALA A 58 3.14 7.79 -0.75
C ALA A 58 1.62 8.00 -0.89
N MET A 59 0.93 7.09 -1.59
CA MET A 59 -0.53 7.13 -1.72
C MET A 59 -1.24 6.94 -0.38
N LEU A 60 -0.82 5.97 0.44
CA LEU A 60 -1.40 5.71 1.76
C LEU A 60 -1.13 6.87 2.73
N ASN A 61 0.06 7.48 2.69
CA ASN A 61 0.38 8.68 3.45
C ASN A 61 -0.49 9.87 3.03
N PHE A 62 -0.73 10.05 1.74
CA PHE A 62 -1.64 11.09 1.25
C PHE A 62 -3.06 10.90 1.77
N ILE A 63 -3.59 9.67 1.73
CA ILE A 63 -4.89 9.33 2.31
C ILE A 63 -4.91 9.65 3.80
N GLN A 64 -3.87 9.26 4.54
CA GLN A 64 -3.79 9.48 5.99
C GLN A 64 -3.76 10.97 6.37
N ASN A 65 -3.08 11.80 5.59
CA ASN A 65 -2.95 13.22 5.85
C ASN A 65 -4.19 14.02 5.40
N ASN A 66 -4.97 13.49 4.47
CA ASN A 66 -6.12 14.17 3.87
C ASN A 66 -7.45 13.42 4.09
N TYR A 67 -7.52 12.50 5.04
CA TYR A 67 -8.63 11.57 5.24
C TYR A 67 -10.01 12.21 5.36
N GLN A 68 -10.10 13.48 5.77
CA GLN A 68 -11.36 14.21 5.95
C GLN A 68 -12.07 14.45 4.61
N GLY A 69 -11.31 14.82 3.58
CA GLY A 69 -11.88 15.18 2.27
C GLY A 69 -11.21 14.48 1.07
N VAL A 70 -10.39 13.45 1.29
CA VAL A 70 -9.69 12.77 0.20
C VAL A 70 -10.68 12.03 -0.72
N THR A 71 -10.48 12.20 -2.03
CA THR A 71 -11.23 11.54 -3.10
C THR A 71 -10.26 10.87 -4.07
N LEU A 72 -10.75 9.95 -4.90
CA LEU A 72 -9.94 9.39 -6.01
C LEU A 72 -9.53 10.49 -6.98
N GLU A 73 -10.39 11.48 -7.23
CA GLU A 73 -10.08 12.65 -8.06
C GLU A 73 -8.89 13.45 -7.49
N SER A 74 -8.89 13.75 -6.18
CA SER A 74 -7.78 14.46 -5.54
C SER A 74 -6.48 13.67 -5.58
N MET A 75 -6.54 12.34 -5.47
CA MET A 75 -5.39 11.47 -5.64
C MET A 75 -4.90 11.43 -7.08
N ALA A 76 -5.82 11.36 -8.06
CA ALA A 76 -5.49 11.40 -9.48
C ALA A 76 -4.72 12.67 -9.84
N ALA A 77 -5.19 13.82 -9.34
CA ALA A 77 -4.51 15.11 -9.51
C ALA A 77 -3.12 15.12 -8.85
N GLN A 78 -3.01 14.64 -7.62
CA GLN A 78 -1.76 14.63 -6.85
C GLN A 78 -0.68 13.74 -7.48
N PHE A 79 -1.05 12.56 -7.95
CA PHE A 79 -0.11 11.56 -8.46
C PHE A 79 0.01 11.56 -9.98
N HIS A 80 -0.72 12.42 -10.68
CA HIS A 80 -0.78 12.49 -12.15
C HIS A 80 -1.13 11.15 -12.80
N LEU A 81 -2.12 10.47 -12.24
CA LEU A 81 -2.60 9.16 -12.66
C LEU A 81 -4.13 9.18 -12.82
N SER A 82 -4.69 8.20 -13.52
CA SER A 82 -6.15 8.07 -13.62
C SER A 82 -6.75 7.44 -12.35
N GLU A 83 -7.99 7.82 -12.03
CA GLU A 83 -8.73 7.24 -10.88
C GLU A 83 -8.88 5.71 -10.96
N PRO A 84 -9.22 5.11 -12.13
CA PRO A 84 -9.29 3.65 -12.25
C PRO A 84 -7.96 2.95 -11.97
N TYR A 85 -6.85 3.56 -12.42
CA TYR A 85 -5.51 3.03 -12.16
C TYR A 85 -5.19 3.05 -10.66
N ILE A 86 -5.41 4.19 -9.99
CA ILE A 86 -5.16 4.34 -8.54
C ILE A 86 -6.00 3.35 -7.74
N SER A 87 -7.29 3.25 -8.05
CA SER A 87 -8.21 2.33 -7.36
C SER A 87 -7.75 0.88 -7.46
N LYS A 88 -7.40 0.45 -8.68
CA LYS A 88 -6.87 -0.90 -8.93
C LYS A 88 -5.53 -1.11 -8.26
N TYR A 89 -4.60 -0.16 -8.40
CA TYR A 89 -3.25 -0.24 -7.85
C TYR A 89 -3.26 -0.40 -6.33
N ILE A 90 -4.01 0.44 -5.61
CA ILE A 90 -4.15 0.36 -4.15
C ILE A 90 -4.71 -1.00 -3.75
N LYS A 91 -5.77 -1.48 -4.40
CA LYS A 91 -6.39 -2.76 -4.09
C LYS A 91 -5.45 -3.93 -4.35
N ASP A 92 -4.80 -3.97 -5.51
CA ASP A 92 -3.90 -5.05 -5.88
C ASP A 92 -2.66 -5.14 -4.97
N LYS A 93 -2.14 -3.99 -4.54
CA LYS A 93 -0.92 -3.92 -3.72
C LYS A 93 -1.17 -4.02 -2.22
N SER A 94 -2.27 -3.46 -1.71
CA SER A 94 -2.58 -3.44 -0.26
C SER A 94 -3.62 -4.49 0.16
N GLY A 95 -4.31 -5.11 -0.78
CA GLY A 95 -5.43 -6.03 -0.51
C GLY A 95 -6.74 -5.33 -0.10
N LYS A 96 -6.74 -4.01 0.08
CA LYS A 96 -7.89 -3.20 0.49
C LYS A 96 -8.20 -2.12 -0.53
N THR A 97 -9.48 -1.79 -0.71
CA THR A 97 -9.91 -0.70 -1.57
C THR A 97 -9.54 0.67 -0.98
N PHE A 98 -9.51 1.69 -1.84
CA PHE A 98 -9.35 3.08 -1.40
C PHE A 98 -10.36 3.47 -0.32
N GLY A 99 -11.65 3.13 -0.53
CA GLY A 99 -12.72 3.42 0.44
C GLY A 99 -12.52 2.73 1.80
N GLU A 100 -12.01 1.50 1.80
CA GLU A 100 -11.69 0.77 3.04
C GLU A 100 -10.52 1.42 3.79
N HIS A 101 -9.50 1.92 3.10
CA HIS A 101 -8.40 2.66 3.73
C HIS A 101 -8.89 3.95 4.37
N VAL A 102 -9.70 4.75 3.64
CA VAL A 102 -10.29 5.98 4.15
C VAL A 102 -11.18 5.71 5.37
N ALA A 103 -12.09 4.74 5.27
CA ALA A 103 -12.98 4.37 6.36
C ALA A 103 -12.20 3.91 7.61
N HIS A 104 -11.16 3.11 7.44
CA HIS A 104 -10.31 2.66 8.54
C HIS A 104 -9.67 3.83 9.30
N ILE A 105 -9.10 4.79 8.57
CA ILE A 105 -8.45 5.97 9.18
C ILE A 105 -9.48 6.82 9.91
N ARG A 106 -10.63 7.12 9.27
CA ARG A 106 -11.73 7.88 9.87
C ARG A 106 -12.25 7.22 11.15
N MET A 107 -12.45 5.92 11.12
CA MET A 107 -12.93 5.16 12.29
C MET A 107 -11.91 5.12 13.43
N LYS A 108 -10.63 4.99 13.13
CA LYS A 108 -9.54 5.06 14.12
C LYS A 108 -9.50 6.42 14.81
N ARG A 109 -9.66 7.51 14.04
CA ARG A 109 -9.75 8.88 14.58
C ARG A 109 -11.01 9.08 15.42
N ALA A 110 -12.15 8.60 14.95
CA ALA A 110 -13.41 8.67 15.68
C ALA A 110 -13.31 8.00 17.07
N LYS A 111 -12.71 6.81 17.15
CA LYS A 111 -12.45 6.13 18.43
C LYS A 111 -11.67 6.99 19.41
N THR A 112 -10.63 7.65 18.94
CA THR A 112 -9.79 8.53 19.78
C THR A 112 -10.60 9.72 20.29
N LEU A 113 -11.40 10.36 19.43
CA LEU A 113 -12.25 11.50 19.79
C LEU A 113 -13.38 11.10 20.78
N LEU A 114 -13.98 9.93 20.57
CA LEU A 114 -15.00 9.39 21.48
C LEU A 114 -14.44 9.10 22.88
N LYS A 115 -13.22 8.57 22.94
CA LYS A 115 -12.57 8.19 24.21
C LYS A 115 -12.07 9.38 25.01
N ASN A 116 -11.49 10.39 24.34
CA ASN A 116 -10.72 11.45 24.98
C ASN A 116 -11.46 12.80 25.04
N GLY A 117 -12.63 12.95 24.39
CA GLY A 117 -13.30 14.23 24.24
C GLY A 117 -14.75 14.24 24.68
N ASN A 118 -15.29 15.46 24.78
CA ASN A 118 -16.70 15.74 25.06
C ASN A 118 -17.49 16.15 23.80
N MET A 119 -16.90 15.94 22.62
CA MET A 119 -17.59 16.27 21.34
C MET A 119 -18.82 15.40 21.17
N THR A 120 -19.89 15.98 20.60
CA THR A 120 -21.07 15.21 20.21
C THR A 120 -20.73 14.20 19.09
N VAL A 121 -21.57 13.18 18.94
CA VAL A 121 -21.36 12.15 17.87
C VAL A 121 -21.48 12.80 16.50
N GLU A 122 -22.40 13.77 16.35
CA GLU A 122 -22.60 14.55 15.13
C GLU A 122 -21.33 15.33 14.75
N ASN A 123 -20.75 16.04 15.73
CA ASN A 123 -19.52 16.79 15.50
C ASN A 123 -18.35 15.89 15.17
N ILE A 124 -18.27 14.71 15.78
CA ILE A 124 -17.22 13.71 15.45
C ILE A 124 -17.41 13.20 14.03
N ALA A 125 -18.65 12.89 13.61
CA ALA A 125 -18.92 12.45 12.24
C ALA A 125 -18.45 13.49 11.22
N ASP A 126 -18.77 14.77 11.45
CA ASP A 126 -18.34 15.88 10.60
C ASP A 126 -16.82 16.04 10.57
N VAL A 127 -16.17 16.07 11.73
CA VAL A 127 -14.70 16.23 11.84
C VAL A 127 -13.94 15.10 11.16
N VAL A 128 -14.45 13.86 11.19
CA VAL A 128 -13.78 12.75 10.51
C VAL A 128 -14.15 12.60 9.04
N GLY A 129 -15.06 13.45 8.52
CA GLY A 129 -15.36 13.57 7.11
C GLY A 129 -16.54 12.72 6.63
N TYR A 130 -17.52 12.44 7.48
CA TYR A 130 -18.78 11.80 7.07
C TYR A 130 -19.85 12.85 6.79
N PRO A 131 -20.54 12.74 5.64
CA PRO A 131 -21.57 13.72 5.25
C PRO A 131 -22.86 13.61 6.08
N SER A 132 -23.08 12.49 6.77
CA SER A 132 -24.21 12.31 7.67
C SER A 132 -23.86 11.45 8.88
N VAL A 133 -24.48 11.76 10.01
CA VAL A 133 -24.32 11.00 11.25
C VAL A 133 -24.86 9.57 11.13
N GLU A 134 -25.90 9.36 10.33
CA GLU A 134 -26.47 8.03 10.09
C GLU A 134 -25.47 7.13 9.36
N HIS A 135 -24.80 7.65 8.35
CA HIS A 135 -23.75 6.93 7.63
C HIS A 135 -22.56 6.61 8.55
N PHE A 136 -22.15 7.59 9.35
CA PHE A 136 -21.12 7.40 10.37
C PHE A 136 -21.48 6.30 11.36
N ASN A 137 -22.67 6.36 11.95
CA ASN A 137 -23.15 5.38 12.93
C ASN A 137 -23.18 3.96 12.36
N ARG A 138 -23.68 3.77 11.13
CA ARG A 138 -23.68 2.46 10.45
C ARG A 138 -22.27 1.93 10.23
N THR A 139 -21.37 2.78 9.75
CA THR A 139 -19.99 2.38 9.49
C THR A 139 -19.27 2.05 10.77
N PHE A 140 -19.44 2.86 11.82
CA PHE A 140 -18.85 2.63 13.13
C PHE A 140 -19.32 1.30 13.74
N LYS A 141 -20.63 1.04 13.71
CA LYS A 141 -21.21 -0.22 14.20
C LYS A 141 -20.71 -1.42 13.40
N LYS A 142 -20.58 -1.29 12.08
CA LYS A 142 -20.03 -2.36 11.22
C LYS A 142 -18.56 -2.67 11.56
N CYS A 143 -17.77 -1.66 11.91
CA CYS A 143 -16.35 -1.84 12.22
C CYS A 143 -16.07 -2.35 13.63
N PHE A 144 -16.94 -2.03 14.61
CA PHE A 144 -16.66 -2.26 16.05
C PHE A 144 -17.76 -3.03 16.79
N ASP A 145 -18.81 -3.49 16.10
CA ASP A 145 -19.98 -4.20 16.65
C ASP A 145 -20.71 -3.44 17.77
N ARG A 146 -20.54 -2.12 17.83
CA ARG A 146 -21.18 -1.23 18.81
C ARG A 146 -21.38 0.17 18.25
N THR A 147 -22.36 0.88 18.79
CA THR A 147 -22.59 2.28 18.38
C THR A 147 -21.52 3.20 18.98
N PRO A 148 -21.31 4.41 18.40
CA PRO A 148 -20.40 5.41 18.96
C PRO A 148 -20.69 5.75 20.43
N LEU A 149 -21.98 5.87 20.80
CA LEU A 149 -22.39 6.16 22.18
C LEU A 149 -22.07 5.01 23.14
N GLN A 150 -22.36 3.75 22.74
CA GLN A 150 -21.99 2.58 23.51
C GLN A 150 -20.48 2.51 23.74
N TYR A 151 -19.70 2.73 22.68
CA TYR A 151 -18.24 2.76 22.78
C TYR A 151 -17.74 3.84 23.72
N ARG A 152 -18.31 5.05 23.68
CA ARG A 152 -17.99 6.13 24.61
C ARG A 152 -18.26 5.76 26.06
N ASN A 153 -19.44 5.25 26.35
CA ASN A 153 -19.85 4.89 27.72
C ASN A 153 -18.93 3.81 28.30
N GLU A 154 -18.70 2.74 27.57
CA GLU A 154 -17.77 1.67 27.96
C GLU A 154 -16.33 2.16 28.19
N SER A 155 -15.90 3.16 27.40
CA SER A 155 -14.56 3.75 27.56
C SER A 155 -14.44 4.64 28.78
N ARG A 156 -15.55 5.20 29.30
CA ARG A 156 -15.60 6.01 30.52
C ARG A 156 -15.69 5.18 31.78
N GLU A 157 -16.38 4.05 31.72
CA GLU A 157 -16.51 3.11 32.86
C GLU A 157 -15.19 2.38 33.20
N LYS A 158 -14.26 2.32 32.24
CA LYS A 158 -12.94 1.68 32.41
C LYS A 158 -11.84 2.64 32.91
N LYS A 159 -12.17 3.89 33.18
CA LYS A 159 -11.27 4.89 33.79
C LYS A 159 -11.55 5.02 35.29
#